data_9a9be588376644d1de878222f690ed20
#
_entry.id   9a9be588376644d1de878222f690ed20
#
_cell.length_a   1.000
_cell.length_b   1.000
_cell.length_c   1.000
_cell.angle_alpha   90.00
_cell.angle_beta   90.00
_cell.angle_gamma   90.00
#
_symmetry.space_group_name_H-M   'P 1'
#
loop_
_entity.id
_entity.type
_entity.pdbx_description
1 polymer ?
#
loop_
_entity_poly.entity_id
_entity_poly.type
_entity_poly.pdbx_seq_one_letter_code
_entity_poly.pdbx_strand_id
1 'polypeptide(L)'
;MTENERQPVRAFTVDETGERLDKFLSTVCPDLTRSAAARVIEEGGVLLDGAPGNKKDKLRPGTRVELRLPEPKPMEVLPENIPLDVVYEDDDLLVVNKPKGMVVHPAPGNYTGTLVNALLYYCGDSLSGVGGVIRPGIVHRIDKDTSGLLMVAKNDFAHVDLARQIQEHSFHRAYQAVVYGNMTADSGTVCQPIGRSPKDRKKMAVTQQNSKPATTHYRVLERFGDFTHIRCVLETGRTHQIRVHMAYIGHPLAGDPVYGPRRVITSLGGQCLHAGEIGFIHPRTGAEMRFEAPLPPYFTSFLHTCREKKR
;
A
#
# COMPACT_ATOMS: atom_id res chain seq x y z
N MET A 1 -30.57 -22.29 20.18
CA MET A 1 -30.15 -20.92 20.52
C MET A 1 -28.97 -20.61 19.60
N THR A 2 -29.16 -19.75 18.64
CA THR A 2 -28.17 -19.42 17.64
C THR A 2 -27.14 -18.46 18.24
N GLU A 3 -25.85 -18.55 17.80
CA GLU A 3 -24.70 -17.74 18.27
C GLU A 3 -24.90 -16.20 18.24
N ASN A 4 -26.03 -15.74 17.72
CA ASN A 4 -26.39 -14.32 17.55
C ASN A 4 -26.87 -13.63 18.84
N GLU A 5 -26.96 -14.33 19.97
CA GLU A 5 -27.53 -13.78 21.23
C GLU A 5 -26.50 -13.21 22.23
N ARG A 6 -25.19 -13.21 21.92
CA ARG A 6 -24.12 -12.81 22.88
C ARG A 6 -23.43 -11.49 22.59
N GLN A 7 -23.85 -10.74 21.55
CA GLN A 7 -23.20 -9.47 21.25
C GLN A 7 -23.67 -8.35 22.17
N PRO A 8 -22.79 -7.48 22.72
CA PRO A 8 -23.20 -6.33 23.51
C PRO A 8 -24.00 -5.37 22.62
N VAL A 9 -25.28 -5.19 22.96
CA VAL A 9 -26.16 -4.23 22.30
C VAL A 9 -25.90 -2.86 22.92
N ARG A 10 -25.46 -1.89 22.09
CA ARG A 10 -25.43 -0.48 22.50
C ARG A 10 -26.77 0.14 22.20
N ALA A 11 -27.42 0.71 23.19
CA ALA A 11 -28.71 1.36 23.03
C ALA A 11 -28.58 2.88 23.25
N PHE A 12 -29.23 3.64 22.38
CA PHE A 12 -29.27 5.10 22.42
C PHE A 12 -30.71 5.58 22.29
N THR A 13 -31.03 6.70 22.92
CA THR A 13 -32.28 7.41 22.70
C THR A 13 -32.00 8.69 21.94
N VAL A 14 -32.83 8.99 20.96
CA VAL A 14 -32.65 10.18 20.11
C VAL A 14 -33.27 11.39 20.84
N ASP A 15 -32.50 12.46 20.98
CA ASP A 15 -32.95 13.68 21.65
C ASP A 15 -33.48 14.74 20.66
N GLU A 16 -32.90 14.79 19.42
CA GLU A 16 -33.22 15.80 18.41
C GLU A 16 -33.86 15.22 17.15
N THR A 17 -34.69 16.04 16.46
CA THR A 17 -35.40 15.65 15.24
C THR A 17 -34.58 15.83 13.98
N GLY A 18 -34.77 14.94 13.01
CA GLY A 18 -34.39 15.15 11.61
C GLY A 18 -32.97 14.72 11.22
N GLU A 19 -32.17 14.27 12.19
CA GLU A 19 -30.84 13.70 11.84
C GLU A 19 -31.02 12.32 11.19
N ARG A 20 -30.16 12.03 10.20
CA ARG A 20 -30.17 10.72 9.54
C ARG A 20 -29.48 9.69 10.42
N LEU A 21 -29.99 8.45 10.40
CA LEU A 21 -29.48 7.34 11.20
C LEU A 21 -27.98 7.12 11.03
N ASP A 22 -27.45 7.16 9.77
CA ASP A 22 -26.02 6.98 9.50
C ASP A 22 -25.15 8.09 10.12
N LYS A 23 -25.67 9.31 10.22
CA LYS A 23 -24.99 10.44 10.83
C LYS A 23 -25.07 10.38 12.35
N PHE A 24 -26.25 10.14 12.89
CA PHE A 24 -26.48 9.99 14.33
C PHE A 24 -25.52 8.95 14.94
N LEU A 25 -25.47 7.73 14.36
CA LEU A 25 -24.56 6.69 14.84
C LEU A 25 -23.09 7.10 14.83
N SER A 26 -22.66 7.83 13.81
CA SER A 26 -21.26 8.34 13.77
C SER A 26 -20.99 9.47 14.77
N THR A 27 -22.03 10.12 15.29
CA THR A 27 -21.93 11.15 16.33
C THR A 27 -21.88 10.52 17.73
N VAL A 28 -22.78 9.56 18.01
CA VAL A 28 -22.89 8.94 19.35
C VAL A 28 -21.88 7.79 19.57
N CYS A 29 -21.27 7.27 18.49
CA CYS A 29 -20.23 6.26 18.53
C CYS A 29 -18.95 6.80 17.87
N PRO A 30 -18.00 7.42 18.61
CA PRO A 30 -16.79 8.01 18.05
C PRO A 30 -15.86 6.99 17.36
N ASP A 31 -15.98 5.72 17.72
CA ASP A 31 -15.30 4.56 17.13
C ASP A 31 -15.92 4.11 15.80
N LEU A 32 -17.08 4.66 15.39
CA LEU A 32 -17.81 4.27 14.20
C LEU A 32 -17.84 5.41 13.16
N THR A 33 -17.10 5.28 12.08
CA THR A 33 -17.19 6.24 10.98
C THR A 33 -18.56 6.18 10.30
N ARG A 34 -19.01 7.26 9.68
CA ARG A 34 -20.30 7.30 8.96
C ARG A 34 -20.44 6.21 7.90
N SER A 35 -19.35 5.89 7.19
CA SER A 35 -19.33 4.81 6.20
C SER A 35 -19.45 3.42 6.85
N ALA A 36 -18.83 3.23 8.01
CA ALA A 36 -18.97 2.00 8.79
C ALA A 36 -20.38 1.88 9.36
N ALA A 37 -20.97 2.97 9.88
CA ALA A 37 -22.36 3.00 10.33
C ALA A 37 -23.33 2.60 9.21
N ALA A 38 -23.17 3.18 8.01
CA ALA A 38 -24.00 2.83 6.86
C ALA A 38 -23.92 1.34 6.50
N ARG A 39 -22.73 0.73 6.57
CA ARG A 39 -22.54 -0.71 6.33
C ARG A 39 -23.23 -1.56 7.40
N VAL A 40 -23.05 -1.24 8.68
CA VAL A 40 -23.68 -1.97 9.78
C VAL A 40 -25.20 -1.91 9.67
N ILE A 41 -25.77 -0.78 9.26
CA ILE A 41 -27.22 -0.64 9.02
C ILE A 41 -27.65 -1.55 7.85
N GLU A 42 -26.93 -1.56 6.74
CA GLU A 42 -27.22 -2.40 5.56
C GLU A 42 -27.11 -3.89 5.87
N GLU A 43 -26.21 -4.29 6.79
CA GLU A 43 -26.05 -5.65 7.29
C GLU A 43 -27.09 -6.05 8.35
N GLY A 44 -28.05 -5.16 8.68
CA GLY A 44 -29.13 -5.42 9.65
C GLY A 44 -28.71 -5.30 11.11
N GLY A 45 -27.54 -4.73 11.40
CA GLY A 45 -27.02 -4.55 12.75
C GLY A 45 -27.62 -3.37 13.52
N VAL A 46 -28.66 -2.69 12.99
CA VAL A 46 -29.30 -1.55 13.66
C VAL A 46 -30.81 -1.68 13.64
N LEU A 47 -31.43 -1.56 14.83
CA LEU A 47 -32.87 -1.54 15.00
C LEU A 47 -33.34 -0.15 15.49
N LEU A 48 -34.45 0.32 14.97
CA LEU A 48 -35.20 1.49 15.42
C LEU A 48 -36.51 1.02 16.04
N ASP A 49 -36.70 1.23 17.34
CA ASP A 49 -37.84 0.76 18.08
C ASP A 49 -38.19 -0.73 17.84
N GLY A 50 -37.14 -1.56 17.67
CA GLY A 50 -37.23 -2.99 17.40
C GLY A 50 -37.38 -3.38 15.92
N ALA A 51 -37.51 -2.44 14.98
CA ALA A 51 -37.58 -2.68 13.55
C ALA A 51 -36.27 -2.36 12.85
N PRO A 52 -35.88 -3.06 11.73
CA PRO A 52 -34.66 -2.76 10.99
C PRO A 52 -34.59 -1.31 10.48
N GLY A 53 -33.52 -0.60 10.80
CA GLY A 53 -33.30 0.78 10.36
C GLY A 53 -32.73 0.85 8.93
N ASN A 54 -33.00 1.97 8.24
CA ASN A 54 -32.38 2.32 6.97
C ASN A 54 -31.45 3.52 7.16
N LYS A 55 -30.30 3.55 6.49
CA LYS A 55 -29.28 4.63 6.63
C LYS A 55 -29.82 6.04 6.35
N LYS A 56 -30.92 6.16 5.58
CA LYS A 56 -31.56 7.43 5.24
C LYS A 56 -32.70 7.80 6.19
N ASP A 57 -33.08 6.95 7.14
CA ASP A 57 -34.15 7.23 8.08
C ASP A 57 -33.86 8.50 8.87
N LYS A 58 -34.83 9.37 8.92
CA LYS A 58 -34.79 10.58 9.74
C LYS A 58 -35.36 10.25 11.14
N LEU A 59 -34.51 10.40 12.12
CA LEU A 59 -34.80 10.07 13.48
C LEU A 59 -35.79 11.10 14.11
N ARG A 60 -36.60 10.64 15.07
CA ARG A 60 -37.50 11.48 15.86
C ARG A 60 -37.06 11.41 17.33
N PRO A 61 -37.32 12.46 18.14
CA PRO A 61 -37.09 12.39 19.58
C PRO A 61 -37.84 11.22 20.21
N GLY A 62 -37.15 10.53 21.12
CA GLY A 62 -37.69 9.34 21.79
C GLY A 62 -37.49 8.03 21.05
N THR A 63 -37.06 8.03 19.76
CA THR A 63 -36.72 6.79 19.04
C THR A 63 -35.58 6.07 19.73
N ARG A 64 -35.75 4.78 20.01
CA ARG A 64 -34.71 3.90 20.54
C ARG A 64 -33.92 3.27 19.42
N VAL A 65 -32.62 3.54 19.40
CA VAL A 65 -31.68 2.99 18.44
C VAL A 65 -30.85 1.89 19.10
N GLU A 66 -30.97 0.66 18.64
CA GLU A 66 -30.15 -0.47 19.09
C GLU A 66 -29.08 -0.79 18.04
N LEU A 67 -27.83 -0.71 18.42
CA LEU A 67 -26.68 -1.01 17.58
C LEU A 67 -26.03 -2.32 18.03
N ARG A 68 -25.98 -3.29 17.14
CA ARG A 68 -25.18 -4.53 17.24
C ARG A 68 -24.02 -4.43 16.28
N LEU A 69 -22.81 -4.29 16.80
CA LEU A 69 -21.62 -4.34 15.96
C LEU A 69 -21.29 -5.80 15.64
N PRO A 70 -21.16 -6.18 14.36
CA PRO A 70 -20.67 -7.53 14.05
C PRO A 70 -19.31 -7.72 14.70
N GLU A 71 -19.05 -8.90 15.24
CA GLU A 71 -17.70 -9.23 15.68
C GLU A 71 -16.74 -9.01 14.51
N PRO A 72 -15.57 -8.38 14.77
CA PRO A 72 -14.53 -8.33 13.75
C PRO A 72 -14.18 -9.76 13.38
N LYS A 73 -14.67 -10.26 12.24
CA LYS A 73 -14.17 -11.52 11.72
C LYS A 73 -12.69 -11.33 11.53
N PRO A 74 -11.82 -12.09 12.23
CA PRO A 74 -10.39 -12.01 11.96
C PRO A 74 -10.22 -12.25 10.47
N MET A 75 -9.53 -11.33 9.80
CA MET A 75 -9.22 -11.50 8.37
C MET A 75 -8.24 -12.65 8.30
N GLU A 76 -8.73 -13.85 8.04
CA GLU A 76 -7.91 -15.01 7.83
C GLU A 76 -7.27 -14.89 6.45
N VAL A 77 -5.95 -14.82 6.42
CA VAL A 77 -5.18 -14.80 5.17
C VAL A 77 -4.78 -16.22 4.85
N LEU A 78 -5.40 -16.79 3.83
CA LEU A 78 -5.17 -18.17 3.48
C LEU A 78 -3.91 -18.35 2.60
N PRO A 79 -3.15 -19.45 2.77
CA PRO A 79 -2.05 -19.80 1.88
C PRO A 79 -2.56 -20.07 0.46
N GLU A 80 -1.86 -19.55 -0.55
CA GLU A 80 -2.17 -19.80 -1.96
C GLU A 80 -0.91 -20.24 -2.72
N ASN A 81 -1.03 -21.30 -3.52
CA ASN A 81 0.07 -21.81 -4.36
C ASN A 81 0.32 -20.87 -5.56
N ILE A 82 0.97 -19.76 -5.28
CA ILE A 82 1.37 -18.76 -6.28
C ILE A 82 2.89 -18.83 -6.41
N PRO A 83 3.45 -19.05 -7.63
CA PRO A 83 4.89 -19.10 -7.83
C PRO A 83 5.58 -17.81 -7.37
N LEU A 84 6.69 -17.96 -6.64
CA LEU A 84 7.56 -16.88 -6.21
C LEU A 84 8.90 -16.94 -6.95
N ASP A 85 9.36 -15.78 -7.42
CA ASP A 85 10.74 -15.60 -7.91
C ASP A 85 11.64 -15.30 -6.70
N VAL A 86 12.22 -16.37 -6.12
CA VAL A 86 13.09 -16.31 -4.94
C VAL A 86 14.51 -16.02 -5.40
N VAL A 87 15.05 -14.88 -4.97
CA VAL A 87 16.41 -14.43 -5.29
C VAL A 87 17.44 -14.92 -4.26
N TYR A 88 17.00 -15.00 -3.00
CA TYR A 88 17.82 -15.48 -1.88
C TYR A 88 16.94 -16.02 -0.77
N GLU A 89 17.43 -17.03 -0.07
CA GLU A 89 16.77 -17.60 1.10
C GLU A 89 17.80 -18.20 2.06
N ASP A 90 17.56 -18.01 3.37
CA ASP A 90 18.20 -18.73 4.47
C ASP A 90 17.19 -18.97 5.62
N ASP A 91 17.68 -19.26 6.84
CA ASP A 91 16.81 -19.52 8.00
C ASP A 91 16.17 -18.25 8.56
N ASP A 92 16.70 -17.07 8.27
CA ASP A 92 16.29 -15.80 8.87
C ASP A 92 15.44 -14.95 7.91
N LEU A 93 15.73 -14.99 6.62
CA LEU A 93 15.11 -14.10 5.66
C LEU A 93 14.98 -14.71 4.24
N LEU A 94 14.10 -14.10 3.46
CA LEU A 94 13.87 -14.39 2.06
C LEU A 94 13.93 -13.08 1.27
N VAL A 95 14.54 -13.08 0.08
CA VAL A 95 14.47 -11.98 -0.89
C VAL A 95 13.71 -12.47 -2.11
N VAL A 96 12.63 -11.78 -2.45
CA VAL A 96 11.79 -12.12 -3.60
C VAL A 96 11.76 -11.00 -4.62
N ASN A 97 11.68 -11.35 -5.89
CA ASN A 97 11.45 -10.41 -6.99
C ASN A 97 9.95 -10.40 -7.33
N LYS A 98 9.21 -9.47 -6.74
CA LYS A 98 7.75 -9.38 -6.89
C LYS A 98 7.37 -8.99 -8.32
N PRO A 99 6.46 -9.72 -8.98
CA PRO A 99 5.95 -9.31 -10.28
C PRO A 99 5.09 -8.05 -10.17
N LYS A 100 4.96 -7.33 -11.29
CA LYS A 100 4.00 -6.24 -11.45
C LYS A 100 2.57 -6.77 -11.35
N GLY A 101 1.65 -5.97 -10.80
CA GLY A 101 0.24 -6.33 -10.63
C GLY A 101 -0.08 -7.08 -9.33
N MET A 102 0.92 -7.60 -8.62
CA MET A 102 0.74 -8.29 -7.34
C MET A 102 0.74 -7.31 -6.17
N VAL A 103 -0.30 -7.37 -5.32
CA VAL A 103 -0.36 -6.62 -4.05
C VAL A 103 0.51 -7.33 -3.01
N VAL A 104 1.20 -6.59 -2.16
CA VAL A 104 2.08 -7.19 -1.14
C VAL A 104 1.30 -7.91 -0.04
N HIS A 105 0.25 -7.29 0.52
CA HIS A 105 -0.56 -7.87 1.59
C HIS A 105 -2.05 -7.57 1.38
N PRO A 106 -2.94 -8.39 1.93
CA PRO A 106 -4.39 -8.19 1.79
C PRO A 106 -4.82 -6.78 2.20
N ALA A 107 -5.70 -6.21 1.40
CA ALA A 107 -6.28 -4.89 1.60
C ALA A 107 -7.69 -4.84 0.99
N PRO A 108 -8.55 -3.87 1.34
CA PRO A 108 -9.87 -3.74 0.74
C PRO A 108 -9.84 -3.79 -0.78
N GLY A 109 -10.56 -4.76 -1.37
CA GLY A 109 -10.59 -5.03 -2.82
C GLY A 109 -9.49 -5.96 -3.35
N ASN A 110 -8.56 -6.43 -2.50
CA ASN A 110 -7.52 -7.41 -2.86
C ASN A 110 -7.25 -8.30 -1.64
N TYR A 111 -8.13 -9.27 -1.38
CA TYR A 111 -8.04 -10.15 -0.21
C TYR A 111 -7.27 -11.44 -0.49
N THR A 112 -7.11 -11.80 -1.75
CA THR A 112 -6.47 -13.00 -2.27
C THR A 112 -5.44 -12.63 -3.35
N GLY A 113 -4.61 -13.57 -3.77
CA GLY A 113 -3.61 -13.36 -4.83
C GLY A 113 -2.48 -12.40 -4.43
N THR A 114 -2.24 -12.18 -3.13
CA THR A 114 -1.21 -11.28 -2.65
C THR A 114 0.12 -12.01 -2.41
N LEU A 115 1.20 -11.25 -2.29
CA LEU A 115 2.51 -11.80 -1.94
C LEU A 115 2.44 -12.57 -0.59
N VAL A 116 1.68 -12.05 0.39
CA VAL A 116 1.50 -12.74 1.68
C VAL A 116 0.82 -14.09 1.52
N ASN A 117 -0.21 -14.22 0.66
CA ASN A 117 -0.84 -15.52 0.40
C ASN A 117 0.18 -16.52 -0.18
N ALA A 118 1.04 -16.07 -1.11
CA ALA A 118 2.10 -16.88 -1.70
C ALA A 118 3.17 -17.26 -0.66
N LEU A 119 3.58 -16.32 0.19
CA LEU A 119 4.57 -16.56 1.25
C LEU A 119 4.07 -17.54 2.31
N LEU A 120 2.81 -17.45 2.72
CA LEU A 120 2.20 -18.40 3.64
C LEU A 120 2.21 -19.82 3.08
N TYR A 121 1.98 -19.99 1.77
CA TYR A 121 2.08 -21.30 1.13
C TYR A 121 3.53 -21.78 1.03
N TYR A 122 4.46 -20.90 0.66
CA TYR A 122 5.86 -21.24 0.42
C TYR A 122 6.64 -21.52 1.72
N CYS A 123 6.47 -20.66 2.72
CA CYS A 123 7.22 -20.72 3.98
C CYS A 123 6.51 -21.54 5.07
N GLY A 124 5.20 -21.82 4.93
CA GLY A 124 4.40 -22.44 6.00
C GLY A 124 4.47 -21.64 7.28
N ASP A 125 4.85 -22.31 8.38
CA ASP A 125 4.95 -21.70 9.71
C ASP A 125 6.23 -20.86 9.90
N SER A 126 7.12 -20.82 8.91
CA SER A 126 8.40 -20.09 8.97
C SER A 126 8.23 -18.65 8.46
N LEU A 127 7.34 -17.87 9.06
CA LEU A 127 7.19 -16.43 8.82
C LEU A 127 7.06 -15.70 10.14
N SER A 128 7.73 -14.54 10.26
CA SER A 128 7.60 -13.70 11.45
C SER A 128 6.16 -13.25 11.67
N GLY A 129 5.69 -13.38 12.90
CA GLY A 129 4.38 -12.93 13.37
C GLY A 129 4.31 -11.44 13.78
N VAL A 130 5.44 -10.74 13.85
CA VAL A 130 5.52 -9.33 14.32
C VAL A 130 4.60 -8.39 13.54
N GLY A 131 4.43 -8.61 12.23
CA GLY A 131 3.51 -7.84 11.37
C GLY A 131 2.03 -8.14 11.61
N GLY A 132 1.69 -9.08 12.49
CA GLY A 132 0.34 -9.59 12.74
C GLY A 132 -0.16 -10.50 11.61
N VAL A 133 -1.37 -11.05 11.77
CA VAL A 133 -1.98 -12.05 10.88
C VAL A 133 -2.07 -11.59 9.41
N ILE A 134 -2.18 -10.29 9.17
CA ILE A 134 -2.38 -9.73 7.82
C ILE A 134 -1.05 -9.52 7.08
N ARG A 135 0.09 -9.46 7.78
CA ARG A 135 1.40 -9.09 7.21
C ARG A 135 2.55 -9.94 7.75
N PRO A 136 2.40 -11.27 7.88
CA PRO A 136 3.49 -12.10 8.38
C PRO A 136 4.73 -11.91 7.51
N GLY A 137 5.89 -11.73 8.14
CA GLY A 137 7.18 -11.55 7.48
C GLY A 137 7.41 -10.23 6.73
N ILE A 138 6.41 -9.37 6.56
CA ILE A 138 6.51 -8.16 5.73
C ILE A 138 7.11 -7.00 6.53
N VAL A 139 8.36 -6.66 6.24
CA VAL A 139 9.09 -5.53 6.85
C VAL A 139 8.98 -4.23 6.04
N HIS A 140 8.79 -4.32 4.72
CA HIS A 140 8.56 -3.18 3.83
C HIS A 140 7.65 -3.56 2.66
N ARG A 141 7.28 -2.58 1.83
CA ARG A 141 6.38 -2.80 0.70
C ARG A 141 6.73 -1.94 -0.50
N ILE A 142 6.35 -2.44 -1.68
CA ILE A 142 6.26 -1.68 -2.93
C ILE A 142 4.80 -1.68 -3.43
N ASP A 143 4.47 -0.80 -4.35
CA ASP A 143 3.09 -0.68 -4.87
C ASP A 143 2.69 -1.92 -5.70
N LYS A 144 1.38 -2.11 -5.88
CA LYS A 144 0.82 -3.19 -6.70
C LYS A 144 1.51 -3.29 -8.06
N ASP A 145 1.56 -2.17 -8.79
CA ASP A 145 2.07 -2.12 -10.15
C ASP A 145 3.56 -1.72 -10.22
N THR A 146 4.28 -1.85 -9.12
CA THR A 146 5.75 -1.79 -9.07
C THR A 146 6.29 -3.21 -8.97
N SER A 147 7.21 -3.57 -9.84
CA SER A 147 7.96 -4.84 -9.78
C SER A 147 9.25 -4.69 -9.00
N GLY A 148 9.86 -5.79 -8.60
CA GLY A 148 11.22 -5.83 -8.06
C GLY A 148 11.34 -6.36 -6.66
N LEU A 149 12.49 -6.13 -6.07
CA LEU A 149 12.97 -6.79 -4.87
C LEU A 149 12.23 -6.37 -3.60
N LEU A 150 11.88 -7.37 -2.80
CA LEU A 150 11.41 -7.24 -1.43
C LEU A 150 12.15 -8.23 -0.53
N MET A 151 12.51 -7.80 0.68
CA MET A 151 12.96 -8.71 1.74
C MET A 151 11.79 -9.08 2.65
N VAL A 152 11.80 -10.32 3.13
CA VAL A 152 10.79 -10.94 3.98
C VAL A 152 11.50 -11.58 5.16
N ALA A 153 11.00 -11.38 6.37
CA ALA A 153 11.55 -11.99 7.58
C ALA A 153 10.88 -13.34 7.86
N LYS A 154 11.67 -14.40 8.02
CA LYS A 154 11.20 -15.76 8.33
C LYS A 154 10.97 -15.97 9.83
N ASN A 155 11.57 -15.14 10.68
CA ASN A 155 11.39 -15.18 12.14
C ASN A 155 11.37 -13.77 12.74
N ASP A 156 10.95 -13.67 14.00
CA ASP A 156 10.77 -12.40 14.70
C ASP A 156 12.09 -11.67 14.97
N PHE A 157 13.18 -12.41 15.21
CA PHE A 157 14.50 -11.83 15.41
C PHE A 157 14.94 -11.05 14.15
N ALA A 158 14.87 -11.67 12.99
CA ALA A 158 15.19 -11.01 11.73
C ALA A 158 14.24 -9.85 11.43
N HIS A 159 12.95 -9.98 11.73
CA HIS A 159 11.95 -8.94 11.52
C HIS A 159 12.29 -7.66 12.30
N VAL A 160 12.57 -7.81 13.59
CA VAL A 160 12.88 -6.66 14.47
C VAL A 160 14.13 -5.93 13.99
N ASP A 161 15.20 -6.67 13.64
CA ASP A 161 16.44 -6.05 13.16
C ASP A 161 16.26 -5.37 11.79
N LEU A 162 15.65 -6.04 10.82
CA LEU A 162 15.39 -5.45 9.48
C LEU A 162 14.48 -4.22 9.58
N ALA A 163 13.46 -4.25 10.46
CA ALA A 163 12.61 -3.08 10.70
C ALA A 163 13.40 -1.92 11.33
N ARG A 164 14.35 -2.20 12.23
CA ARG A 164 15.26 -1.21 12.79
C ARG A 164 16.13 -0.58 11.71
N GLN A 165 16.75 -1.35 10.83
CA GLN A 165 17.56 -0.85 9.72
C GLN A 165 16.76 0.07 8.78
N ILE A 166 15.48 -0.27 8.51
CA ILE A 166 14.57 0.60 7.72
C ILE A 166 14.30 1.91 8.47
N GLN A 167 14.08 1.87 9.77
CA GLN A 167 13.81 3.04 10.61
C GLN A 167 15.02 3.96 10.72
N GLU A 168 16.22 3.39 10.83
CA GLU A 168 17.50 4.11 10.89
C GLU A 168 18.00 4.58 9.53
N HIS A 169 17.25 4.30 8.46
CA HIS A 169 17.61 4.64 7.07
C HIS A 169 18.92 4.01 6.57
N SER A 170 19.37 2.92 7.19
CA SER A 170 20.52 2.14 6.75
C SER A 170 20.19 1.11 5.66
N PHE A 171 18.90 0.88 5.41
CA PHE A 171 18.42 0.02 4.33
C PHE A 171 18.51 0.71 2.96
N HIS A 172 19.40 0.20 2.10
CA HIS A 172 19.58 0.71 0.74
C HIS A 172 18.47 0.24 -0.20
N ARG A 173 17.91 1.16 -1.01
CA ARG A 173 16.89 0.88 -2.04
C ARG A 173 17.11 1.75 -3.26
N ALA A 174 17.28 1.11 -4.42
CA ALA A 174 17.32 1.84 -5.66
C ALA A 174 16.30 1.28 -6.66
N TYR A 175 15.70 2.19 -7.39
CA TYR A 175 14.66 1.94 -8.36
C TYR A 175 15.07 2.46 -9.72
N GLN A 176 14.58 1.84 -10.77
CA GLN A 176 14.59 2.43 -12.10
C GLN A 176 13.17 2.82 -12.50
N ALA A 177 13.03 3.97 -13.14
CA ALA A 177 11.76 4.50 -13.60
C ALA A 177 11.89 5.17 -14.96
N VAL A 178 10.83 5.16 -15.75
CA VAL A 178 10.70 6.02 -16.92
C VAL A 178 9.66 7.09 -16.61
N VAL A 179 10.05 8.35 -16.77
CA VAL A 179 9.21 9.53 -16.52
C VAL A 179 8.88 10.27 -17.82
N TYR A 180 7.76 11.00 -17.82
CA TYR A 180 7.41 11.87 -18.92
C TYR A 180 8.32 13.10 -18.98
N GLY A 181 8.58 13.54 -20.19
CA GLY A 181 9.34 14.74 -20.52
C GLY A 181 10.85 14.53 -20.50
N ASN A 182 11.55 15.54 -20.99
CA ASN A 182 13.00 15.58 -21.05
C ASN A 182 13.55 16.32 -19.84
N MET A 183 14.06 15.59 -18.86
CA MET A 183 14.67 16.19 -17.67
C MET A 183 15.97 16.90 -18.06
N THR A 184 16.11 18.18 -17.73
CA THR A 184 17.30 18.97 -18.08
C THR A 184 18.47 18.69 -17.17
N ALA A 185 18.25 18.57 -15.86
CA ALA A 185 19.29 18.24 -14.89
C ALA A 185 19.65 16.74 -14.93
N ASP A 186 20.94 16.41 -14.86
CA ASP A 186 21.43 15.03 -14.86
C ASP A 186 21.14 14.29 -13.56
N SER A 187 21.00 15.01 -12.46
CA SER A 187 20.65 14.47 -11.15
C SER A 187 20.00 15.54 -10.28
N GLY A 188 19.35 15.10 -9.21
CA GLY A 188 18.77 16.00 -8.24
C GLY A 188 18.19 15.28 -7.04
N THR A 189 17.74 16.08 -6.07
CA THR A 189 17.10 15.60 -4.85
C THR A 189 15.76 16.27 -4.66
N VAL A 190 14.72 15.48 -4.43
CA VAL A 190 13.40 15.99 -4.04
C VAL A 190 13.23 15.69 -2.56
N CYS A 191 13.31 16.74 -1.73
CA CYS A 191 13.13 16.68 -0.29
C CYS A 191 11.84 17.42 0.06
N GLN A 192 10.71 16.71 -0.03
CA GLN A 192 9.38 17.27 0.18
C GLN A 192 8.50 16.30 0.97
N PRO A 193 7.79 16.78 2.02
CA PRO A 193 6.98 15.92 2.86
C PRO A 193 5.77 15.38 2.11
N ILE A 194 5.42 14.11 2.38
CA ILE A 194 4.31 13.41 1.74
C ILE A 194 3.23 13.09 2.76
N GLY A 195 1.99 13.44 2.45
CA GLY A 195 0.78 13.15 3.20
C GLY A 195 -0.38 12.75 2.30
N ARG A 196 -1.55 12.47 2.91
CA ARG A 196 -2.80 12.28 2.16
C ARG A 196 -3.17 13.57 1.45
N SER A 197 -3.58 13.47 0.18
CA SER A 197 -4.03 14.64 -0.57
C SER A 197 -5.27 15.26 0.11
N PRO A 198 -5.29 16.55 0.38
CA PRO A 198 -6.47 17.22 0.93
C PRO A 198 -7.65 17.26 -0.06
N LYS A 199 -7.37 17.17 -1.36
CA LYS A 199 -8.38 17.19 -2.44
C LYS A 199 -8.92 15.82 -2.79
N ASP A 200 -8.12 14.76 -2.64
CA ASP A 200 -8.51 13.38 -2.96
C ASP A 200 -7.85 12.41 -1.99
N ARG A 201 -8.63 11.93 -1.02
CA ARG A 201 -8.13 11.02 0.04
C ARG A 201 -7.60 9.66 -0.46
N LYS A 202 -7.85 9.31 -1.71
CA LYS A 202 -7.29 8.10 -2.34
C LYS A 202 -5.86 8.29 -2.83
N LYS A 203 -5.40 9.55 -2.92
CA LYS A 203 -4.06 9.93 -3.39
C LYS A 203 -3.15 10.40 -2.26
N MET A 204 -1.86 10.28 -2.49
CA MET A 204 -0.82 10.97 -1.72
C MET A 204 -0.44 12.26 -2.46
N ALA A 205 0.12 13.21 -1.74
CA ALA A 205 0.58 14.49 -2.31
C ALA A 205 1.75 15.05 -1.50
N VAL A 206 2.54 15.92 -2.10
CA VAL A 206 3.39 16.84 -1.36
C VAL A 206 2.49 17.83 -0.62
N THR A 207 2.57 17.83 0.70
CA THR A 207 1.74 18.67 1.59
C THR A 207 2.43 18.83 2.94
N GLN A 208 2.18 19.95 3.62
CA GLN A 208 2.64 20.18 5.00
C GLN A 208 1.65 19.64 6.04
N GLN A 209 0.41 19.32 5.65
CA GLN A 209 -0.62 18.87 6.58
C GLN A 209 -0.59 17.33 6.73
N ASN A 210 -0.49 16.85 7.99
CA ASN A 210 -0.48 15.43 8.33
C ASN A 210 0.47 14.61 7.43
N SER A 211 1.67 15.15 7.18
CA SER A 211 2.68 14.60 6.29
C SER A 211 3.89 14.08 7.08
N LYS A 212 4.72 13.32 6.40
CA LYS A 212 5.99 12.82 6.92
C LYS A 212 7.13 13.25 5.99
N PRO A 213 8.32 13.57 6.51
CA PRO A 213 9.49 13.85 5.70
C PRO A 213 9.73 12.75 4.66
N ALA A 214 10.10 13.14 3.46
CA ALA A 214 10.42 12.22 2.38
C ALA A 214 11.53 12.78 1.50
N THR A 215 12.54 11.94 1.19
CA THR A 215 13.69 12.31 0.35
C THR A 215 13.93 11.26 -0.72
N THR A 216 13.97 11.72 -1.97
CA THR A 216 14.25 10.91 -3.18
C THR A 216 15.38 11.57 -3.95
N HIS A 217 16.48 10.84 -4.14
CA HIS A 217 17.56 11.24 -5.05
C HIS A 217 17.30 10.61 -6.41
N TYR A 218 17.50 11.36 -7.49
CA TYR A 218 17.43 10.81 -8.84
C TYR A 218 18.69 11.11 -9.64
N ARG A 219 18.99 10.23 -10.59
CA ARG A 219 20.01 10.41 -11.62
C ARG A 219 19.44 9.97 -12.96
N VAL A 220 19.63 10.80 -13.98
CA VAL A 220 19.26 10.48 -15.37
C VAL A 220 20.23 9.41 -15.91
N LEU A 221 19.64 8.37 -16.49
CA LEU A 221 20.36 7.29 -17.18
C LEU A 221 20.35 7.52 -18.69
N GLU A 222 19.18 7.89 -19.26
CA GLU A 222 19.03 8.12 -20.70
C GLU A 222 17.85 9.07 -20.97
N ARG A 223 17.97 9.91 -22.01
CA ARG A 223 16.92 10.86 -22.46
C ARG A 223 16.43 10.49 -23.87
N PHE A 224 15.10 10.48 -24.04
CA PHE A 224 14.44 10.11 -25.30
C PHE A 224 13.61 11.26 -25.92
N GLY A 225 13.71 12.47 -25.39
CA GLY A 225 12.86 13.60 -25.76
C GLY A 225 11.57 13.62 -24.96
N ASP A 226 10.57 12.81 -25.35
CA ASP A 226 9.28 12.73 -24.64
C ASP A 226 9.35 12.00 -23.30
N PHE A 227 10.42 11.25 -23.06
CA PHE A 227 10.64 10.45 -21.84
C PHE A 227 12.09 10.54 -21.38
N THR A 228 12.27 10.28 -20.08
CA THR A 228 13.58 10.15 -19.46
C THR A 228 13.63 8.89 -18.60
N HIS A 229 14.67 8.06 -18.78
CA HIS A 229 15.00 6.93 -17.91
C HIS A 229 15.84 7.42 -16.74
N ILE A 230 15.44 7.14 -15.54
CA ILE A 230 16.10 7.58 -14.31
C ILE A 230 16.35 6.44 -13.34
N ARG A 231 17.38 6.57 -12.50
CA ARG A 231 17.58 5.79 -11.28
C ARG A 231 17.21 6.64 -10.08
N CYS A 232 16.41 6.09 -9.15
CA CYS A 232 16.01 6.76 -7.92
C CYS A 232 16.58 6.01 -6.71
N VAL A 233 17.21 6.71 -5.77
CA VAL A 233 17.64 6.16 -4.47
C VAL A 233 16.78 6.81 -3.38
N LEU A 234 16.30 6.01 -2.43
CA LEU A 234 15.38 6.46 -1.39
C LEU A 234 16.07 6.47 -0.02
N GLU A 235 16.05 7.60 0.69
CA GLU A 235 16.33 7.64 2.13
C GLU A 235 15.10 7.18 2.94
N THR A 236 13.91 7.57 2.52
CA THR A 236 12.64 7.26 3.17
C THR A 236 11.76 6.38 2.28
N GLY A 237 10.74 5.73 2.84
CA GLY A 237 9.83 4.84 2.09
C GLY A 237 8.35 5.19 2.31
N ARG A 238 7.91 6.38 1.87
CA ARG A 238 6.49 6.77 1.99
C ARG A 238 5.66 6.16 0.87
N THR A 239 4.37 5.97 1.13
CA THR A 239 3.43 5.47 0.12
C THR A 239 3.51 6.30 -1.16
N HIS A 240 3.70 5.65 -2.30
CA HIS A 240 3.82 6.27 -3.63
C HIS A 240 4.95 7.31 -3.76
N GLN A 241 6.00 7.26 -2.93
CA GLN A 241 6.97 8.35 -2.79
C GLN A 241 7.59 8.80 -4.12
N ILE A 242 8.21 7.90 -4.90
CA ILE A 242 8.81 8.23 -6.20
C ILE A 242 7.76 8.82 -7.14
N ARG A 243 6.58 8.23 -7.20
CA ARG A 243 5.47 8.64 -8.06
C ARG A 243 5.01 10.07 -7.75
N VAL A 244 4.85 10.39 -6.46
CA VAL A 244 4.45 11.72 -5.98
C VAL A 244 5.56 12.73 -6.21
N HIS A 245 6.81 12.41 -5.87
CA HIS A 245 7.95 13.32 -6.03
C HIS A 245 8.23 13.65 -7.49
N MET A 246 8.22 12.65 -8.37
CA MET A 246 8.44 12.91 -9.80
C MET A 246 7.29 13.71 -10.42
N ALA A 247 6.04 13.43 -10.04
CA ALA A 247 4.90 14.24 -10.47
C ALA A 247 4.98 15.69 -9.94
N TYR A 248 5.45 15.89 -8.70
CA TYR A 248 5.63 17.20 -8.09
C TYR A 248 6.62 18.09 -8.86
N ILE A 249 7.71 17.50 -9.36
CA ILE A 249 8.70 18.23 -10.17
C ILE A 249 8.35 18.29 -11.67
N GLY A 250 7.12 17.88 -12.06
CA GLY A 250 6.63 17.97 -13.44
C GLY A 250 6.96 16.79 -14.34
N HIS A 251 7.56 15.73 -13.80
CA HIS A 251 7.97 14.53 -14.53
C HIS A 251 7.29 13.25 -13.98
N PRO A 252 5.94 13.11 -14.08
CA PRO A 252 5.27 11.92 -13.59
C PRO A 252 5.75 10.65 -14.30
N LEU A 253 5.58 9.48 -13.65
CA LEU A 253 6.02 8.20 -14.22
C LEU A 253 5.15 7.82 -15.42
N ALA A 254 5.79 7.27 -16.45
CA ALA A 254 5.11 6.73 -17.62
C ALA A 254 4.15 5.60 -17.20
N GLY A 255 2.92 5.62 -17.73
CA GLY A 255 1.88 4.64 -17.44
C GLY A 255 1.22 4.76 -16.06
N ASP A 256 1.59 5.75 -15.22
CA ASP A 256 0.96 5.94 -13.90
C ASP A 256 -0.49 6.43 -14.05
N PRO A 257 -1.49 5.63 -13.63
CA PRO A 257 -2.90 6.00 -13.80
C PRO A 257 -3.39 7.01 -12.74
N VAL A 258 -2.57 7.27 -11.71
CA VAL A 258 -2.96 8.12 -10.56
C VAL A 258 -2.32 9.51 -10.65
N TYR A 259 -1.03 9.56 -10.97
CA TYR A 259 -0.22 10.79 -10.97
C TYR A 259 0.22 11.22 -12.38
N GLY A 260 0.03 10.37 -13.37
CA GLY A 260 0.34 10.65 -14.77
C GLY A 260 -0.68 11.55 -15.46
N PRO A 261 -0.46 11.87 -16.74
CA PRO A 261 -1.41 12.63 -17.55
C PRO A 261 -2.71 11.83 -17.77
N ARG A 262 -3.79 12.54 -18.13
CA ARG A 262 -5.11 11.90 -18.38
C ARG A 262 -5.05 10.77 -19.41
N ARG A 263 -4.23 10.92 -20.45
CA ARG A 263 -4.00 9.86 -21.46
C ARG A 263 -2.90 8.93 -20.97
N VAL A 264 -3.32 7.87 -20.32
CA VAL A 264 -2.42 6.86 -19.74
C VAL A 264 -1.91 5.92 -20.82
N ILE A 265 -0.63 5.52 -20.73
CA ILE A 265 -0.05 4.44 -21.57
C ILE A 265 -0.49 3.10 -20.97
N THR A 266 -1.64 2.59 -21.44
CA THR A 266 -2.28 1.38 -20.89
C THR A 266 -1.46 0.11 -21.12
N SER A 267 -0.65 0.05 -22.17
CA SER A 267 0.23 -1.10 -22.46
C SER A 267 1.29 -1.35 -21.39
N LEU A 268 1.58 -0.36 -20.54
CA LEU A 268 2.46 -0.53 -19.38
C LEU A 268 1.77 -1.23 -18.19
N GLY A 269 0.44 -1.31 -18.15
CA GLY A 269 -0.32 -1.92 -17.04
C GLY A 269 -0.03 -1.25 -15.69
N GLY A 270 0.15 0.08 -15.63
CA GLY A 270 0.52 0.85 -14.45
C GLY A 270 1.87 1.54 -14.61
N GLN A 271 2.38 2.16 -13.55
CA GLN A 271 3.64 2.93 -13.57
C GLN A 271 4.85 2.12 -14.02
N CYS A 272 5.69 2.71 -14.88
CA CYS A 272 6.97 2.14 -15.27
C CYS A 272 8.00 2.38 -14.16
N LEU A 273 8.00 1.48 -13.18
CA LEU A 273 8.80 1.53 -11.95
C LEU A 273 9.22 0.13 -11.53
N HIS A 274 10.51 -0.03 -11.23
CA HIS A 274 11.11 -1.30 -10.82
C HIS A 274 12.05 -1.10 -9.64
N ALA A 275 11.85 -1.82 -8.55
CA ALA A 275 12.74 -1.87 -7.38
C ALA A 275 13.92 -2.80 -7.71
N GLY A 276 14.93 -2.25 -8.41
CA GLY A 276 16.01 -3.05 -8.99
C GLY A 276 17.10 -3.43 -8.02
N GLU A 277 17.27 -2.70 -6.91
CA GLU A 277 18.38 -2.93 -5.98
C GLU A 277 17.89 -2.82 -4.53
N ILE A 278 18.34 -3.75 -3.68
CA ILE A 278 18.23 -3.63 -2.21
C ILE A 278 19.56 -3.99 -1.56
N GLY A 279 19.86 -3.36 -0.42
CA GLY A 279 21.03 -3.66 0.40
C GLY A 279 20.73 -3.46 1.89
N PHE A 280 21.21 -4.38 2.71
CA PHE A 280 21.00 -4.38 4.16
C PHE A 280 22.09 -5.20 4.85
N ILE A 281 22.18 -5.11 6.17
CA ILE A 281 23.02 -5.97 6.99
C ILE A 281 22.23 -7.19 7.41
N HIS A 282 22.79 -8.38 7.20
CA HIS A 282 22.14 -9.63 7.60
C HIS A 282 21.96 -9.69 9.12
N PRO A 283 20.73 -9.90 9.64
CA PRO A 283 20.43 -9.78 11.06
C PRO A 283 21.28 -10.65 11.97
N ARG A 284 21.62 -11.87 11.55
CA ARG A 284 22.37 -12.84 12.38
C ARG A 284 23.87 -12.76 12.15
N THR A 285 24.31 -12.66 10.92
CA THR A 285 25.72 -12.76 10.57
C THR A 285 26.45 -11.43 10.59
N GLY A 286 25.71 -10.30 10.49
CA GLY A 286 26.28 -8.97 10.34
C GLY A 286 26.90 -8.71 8.95
N ALA A 287 26.77 -9.62 8.00
CA ALA A 287 27.30 -9.48 6.64
C ALA A 287 26.50 -8.44 5.85
N GLU A 288 27.19 -7.64 5.04
CA GLU A 288 26.54 -6.75 4.07
C GLU A 288 25.96 -7.58 2.91
N MET A 289 24.65 -7.47 2.72
CA MET A 289 23.90 -8.15 1.67
C MET A 289 23.48 -7.14 0.61
N ARG A 290 23.71 -7.48 -0.67
CA ARG A 290 23.24 -6.69 -1.81
C ARG A 290 22.66 -7.59 -2.86
N PHE A 291 21.49 -7.20 -3.39
CA PHE A 291 20.79 -7.93 -4.44
C PHE A 291 20.36 -6.97 -5.54
N GLU A 292 20.41 -7.48 -6.77
CA GLU A 292 19.97 -6.78 -7.95
C GLU A 292 19.01 -7.67 -8.75
N ALA A 293 17.93 -7.07 -9.26
CA ALA A 293 17.01 -7.73 -10.17
C ALA A 293 17.08 -7.08 -11.56
N PRO A 294 17.13 -7.86 -12.65
CA PRO A 294 17.12 -7.33 -14.00
C PRO A 294 15.79 -6.62 -14.29
N LEU A 295 15.84 -5.64 -15.20
CA LEU A 295 14.63 -4.97 -15.67
C LEU A 295 13.67 -5.98 -16.32
N PRO A 296 12.39 -5.99 -15.92
CA PRO A 296 11.42 -6.92 -16.47
C PRO A 296 11.05 -6.60 -17.94
N PRO A 297 10.51 -7.55 -18.70
CA PRO A 297 10.22 -7.40 -20.13
C PRO A 297 9.38 -6.17 -20.48
N TYR A 298 8.35 -5.82 -19.67
CA TYR A 298 7.54 -4.62 -19.94
C TYR A 298 8.36 -3.33 -19.90
N PHE A 299 9.37 -3.28 -19.03
CA PHE A 299 10.24 -2.12 -18.86
C PHE A 299 11.24 -2.01 -20.03
N THR A 300 11.93 -3.10 -20.34
CA THR A 300 12.92 -3.16 -21.44
C THR A 300 12.27 -2.91 -22.80
N SER A 301 11.08 -3.47 -23.05
CA SER A 301 10.30 -3.22 -24.27
C SER A 301 9.91 -1.75 -24.40
N PHE A 302 9.51 -1.10 -23.29
CA PHE A 302 9.18 0.31 -23.32
C PHE A 302 10.41 1.20 -23.57
N LEU A 303 11.56 0.89 -22.98
CA LEU A 303 12.82 1.58 -23.28
C LEU A 303 13.21 1.45 -24.76
N HIS A 304 13.03 0.25 -25.34
CA HIS A 304 13.27 0.03 -26.78
C HIS A 304 12.37 0.94 -27.62
N THR A 305 11.08 0.97 -27.34
CA THR A 305 10.13 1.85 -28.03
C THR A 305 10.49 3.33 -27.91
N CYS A 306 10.98 3.78 -26.74
CA CYS A 306 11.45 5.16 -26.56
C CYS A 306 12.69 5.48 -27.40
N ARG A 307 13.62 4.54 -27.54
CA ARG A 307 14.83 4.69 -28.37
C ARG A 307 14.51 4.76 -29.86
N GLU A 308 13.58 3.94 -30.33
CA GLU A 308 13.15 3.97 -31.75
C GLU A 308 12.51 5.30 -32.14
N LYS A 309 11.68 5.88 -31.27
CA LYS A 309 11.01 7.17 -31.52
C LYS A 309 11.94 8.38 -31.44
N LYS A 310 13.12 8.23 -30.86
CA LYS A 310 14.15 9.28 -30.80
C LYS A 310 14.93 9.41 -32.12
N ARG A 311 14.94 8.36 -32.96
CA ARG A 311 15.56 8.36 -34.29
C ARG A 311 14.71 9.08 -35.29
#